data_e11843f6ffd20959fea6b99742137ca9
#
_entry.id   e11843f6ffd20959fea6b99742137ca9
#
_cell.length_a   1.000
_cell.length_b   1.000
_cell.length_c   1.000
_cell.angle_alpha   90.00
_cell.angle_beta   90.00
_cell.angle_gamma   90.00
#
_symmetry.space_group_name_H-M   'P 1'
#
loop_
_entity.id
_entity.type
_entity.pdbx_description
1 polymer ?
#
loop_
_entity_poly.entity_id
_entity_poly.type
_entity_poly.pdbx_seq_one_letter_code
_entity_poly.pdbx_strand_id
1 'polypeptide(L)'
;RKDGSPFVTHPLAVAQIVAEELHLDSESIVAALLHDTIEDTEATHEQLAKLFSPTIADLVEGVSKLTRVHYTSKEEEQMENLRKMLMAMSKDIRVILIKISDRLHNMRTMEYQTPEKQKQKSFETMEIYAPIAHRLGMQKMKWELEDLSLKYLDPVGYREITEALDEKAAEYDGFMSAVHDRIVTRLREEGIEATVYGRMKHPYSIYRKMYTQNKSLDDVFDLFAFRVIVDTVADCYNVLGI
;
A
#
# COMPACT_ATOMS: atom_id res chain seq x y z
N ARG A 1 0.33 12.10 19.53
CA ARG A 1 0.09 12.32 18.09
C ARG A 1 -0.79 13.56 17.88
N LYS A 2 -0.92 14.04 16.63
CA LYS A 2 -1.74 15.23 16.33
C LYS A 2 -3.25 14.96 16.44
N ASP A 3 -3.67 13.72 16.33
CA ASP A 3 -5.04 13.25 16.53
C ASP A 3 -5.42 13.12 18.03
N GLY A 4 -4.50 13.41 18.94
CA GLY A 4 -4.68 13.27 20.39
C GLY A 4 -4.43 11.84 20.92
N SER A 5 -4.20 10.85 20.06
CA SER A 5 -3.91 9.48 20.49
C SER A 5 -2.49 9.35 21.08
N PRO A 6 -2.26 8.40 22.02
CA PRO A 6 -0.93 8.09 22.50
C PRO A 6 0.02 7.72 21.35
N PHE A 7 1.31 8.07 21.46
CA PHE A 7 2.30 7.78 20.41
C PHE A 7 2.37 6.28 20.07
N VAL A 8 2.27 5.42 21.08
CA VAL A 8 2.36 3.95 20.96
C VAL A 8 1.35 3.34 19.97
N THR A 9 0.24 4.04 19.68
CA THR A 9 -0.75 3.55 18.71
C THR A 9 -0.18 3.41 17.29
N HIS A 10 0.81 4.26 16.94
CA HIS A 10 1.46 4.20 15.64
C HIS A 10 2.33 2.95 15.46
N PRO A 11 3.35 2.70 16.30
CA PRO A 11 4.17 1.49 16.14
C PRO A 11 3.34 0.20 16.29
N LEU A 12 2.28 0.18 17.10
CA LEU A 12 1.37 -0.96 17.17
C LEU A 12 0.65 -1.19 15.84
N ALA A 13 0.13 -0.15 15.20
CA ALA A 13 -0.52 -0.27 13.89
C ALA A 13 0.46 -0.67 12.79
N VAL A 14 1.70 -0.16 12.81
CA VAL A 14 2.74 -0.58 11.86
C VAL A 14 3.09 -2.06 12.05
N ALA A 15 3.25 -2.51 13.30
CA ALA A 15 3.51 -3.91 13.62
C ALA A 15 2.35 -4.82 13.19
N GLN A 16 1.10 -4.36 13.33
CA GLN A 16 -0.08 -5.08 12.86
C GLN A 16 -0.08 -5.23 11.34
N ILE A 17 0.24 -4.18 10.58
CA ILE A 17 0.39 -4.26 9.12
C ILE A 17 1.47 -5.29 8.74
N VAL A 18 2.62 -5.27 9.42
CA VAL A 18 3.73 -6.20 9.19
C VAL A 18 3.32 -7.65 9.48
N ALA A 19 2.54 -7.88 10.55
CA ALA A 19 2.09 -9.21 10.96
C ALA A 19 0.93 -9.75 10.09
N GLU A 20 -0.11 -8.95 9.88
CA GLU A 20 -1.39 -9.40 9.30
C GLU A 20 -1.49 -9.18 7.78
N GLU A 21 -0.85 -8.13 7.26
CA GLU A 21 -0.92 -7.85 5.82
C GLU A 21 0.31 -8.38 5.06
N LEU A 22 1.49 -8.42 5.70
CA LEU A 22 2.72 -8.89 5.08
C LEU A 22 3.16 -10.28 5.56
N HIS A 23 2.59 -10.78 6.66
CA HIS A 23 2.89 -12.10 7.26
C HIS A 23 4.40 -12.31 7.49
N LEU A 24 5.10 -11.26 7.98
CA LEU A 24 6.53 -11.35 8.26
C LEU A 24 6.80 -12.05 9.60
N ASP A 25 8.07 -12.35 9.82
CA ASP A 25 8.56 -13.03 11.02
C ASP A 25 8.49 -12.17 12.30
N SER A 26 8.67 -12.79 13.44
CA SER A 26 8.61 -12.14 14.75
C SER A 26 9.67 -11.04 14.93
N GLU A 27 10.87 -11.19 14.35
CA GLU A 27 11.91 -10.15 14.40
C GLU A 27 11.47 -8.90 13.66
N SER A 28 10.82 -9.04 12.50
CA SER A 28 10.24 -7.93 11.74
C SER A 28 9.14 -7.21 12.51
N ILE A 29 8.27 -7.97 13.19
CA ILE A 29 7.19 -7.40 14.02
C ILE A 29 7.77 -6.59 15.19
N VAL A 30 8.77 -7.13 15.90
CA VAL A 30 9.45 -6.43 16.99
C VAL A 30 10.20 -5.20 16.45
N ALA A 31 10.88 -5.31 15.30
CA ALA A 31 11.54 -4.16 14.69
C ALA A 31 10.52 -3.07 14.27
N ALA A 32 9.33 -3.45 13.80
CA ALA A 32 8.25 -2.52 13.50
C ALA A 32 7.71 -1.80 14.76
N LEU A 33 7.63 -2.49 15.90
CA LEU A 33 7.29 -1.86 17.18
C LEU A 33 8.34 -0.85 17.65
N LEU A 34 9.60 -1.07 17.31
CA LEU A 34 10.75 -0.29 17.78
C LEU A 34 11.28 0.71 16.73
N HIS A 35 10.67 0.80 15.54
CA HIS A 35 11.24 1.47 14.36
C HIS A 35 11.63 2.93 14.59
N ASP A 36 10.91 3.66 15.43
CA ASP A 36 11.16 5.06 15.75
C ASP A 36 12.07 5.26 16.97
N THR A 37 12.41 4.19 17.72
CA THR A 37 13.11 4.33 19.02
C THR A 37 14.50 4.96 18.89
N ILE A 38 15.29 4.61 17.89
CA ILE A 38 16.63 5.21 17.64
C ILE A 38 16.51 6.65 17.15
N GLU A 39 15.39 6.99 16.46
CA GLU A 39 15.17 8.32 15.90
C GLU A 39 14.63 9.31 16.96
N ASP A 40 13.69 8.87 17.77
CA ASP A 40 12.92 9.72 18.69
C ASP A 40 13.37 9.64 20.14
N THR A 41 14.30 8.74 20.50
CA THR A 41 14.79 8.58 21.87
C THR A 41 16.32 8.49 21.91
N GLU A 42 16.88 8.36 23.14
CA GLU A 42 18.31 8.13 23.36
C GLU A 42 18.72 6.64 23.20
N ALA A 43 17.83 5.78 22.75
CA ALA A 43 18.12 4.36 22.54
C ALA A 43 19.18 4.17 21.46
N THR A 44 20.18 3.31 21.77
CA THR A 44 21.25 3.01 20.82
C THR A 44 21.09 1.61 20.21
N HIS A 45 21.75 1.39 19.06
CA HIS A 45 21.81 0.08 18.42
C HIS A 45 22.31 -1.01 19.40
N GLU A 46 23.37 -0.72 20.18
CA GLU A 46 23.97 -1.66 21.13
C GLU A 46 22.99 -2.04 22.26
N GLN A 47 22.19 -1.07 22.71
CA GLN A 47 21.14 -1.34 23.71
C GLN A 47 20.05 -2.23 23.14
N LEU A 48 19.57 -1.96 21.94
CA LEU A 48 18.58 -2.80 21.27
C LEU A 48 19.11 -4.21 20.97
N ALA A 49 20.36 -4.33 20.51
CA ALA A 49 21.00 -5.62 20.26
C ALA A 49 21.12 -6.46 21.53
N LYS A 50 21.41 -5.82 22.68
CA LYS A 50 21.51 -6.50 23.98
C LYS A 50 20.17 -6.91 24.56
N LEU A 51 19.13 -6.07 24.39
CA LEU A 51 17.79 -6.32 24.95
C LEU A 51 16.95 -7.30 24.12
N PHE A 52 17.13 -7.29 22.82
CA PHE A 52 16.34 -8.09 21.87
C PHE A 52 17.24 -9.03 21.08
N SER A 53 17.79 -8.58 19.95
CA SER A 53 18.79 -9.31 19.15
C SER A 53 19.57 -8.36 18.25
N PRO A 54 20.77 -8.76 17.75
CA PRO A 54 21.50 -7.99 16.75
C PRO A 54 20.67 -7.77 15.47
N THR A 55 19.93 -8.77 15.02
CA THR A 55 19.05 -8.69 13.83
C THR A 55 17.99 -7.60 13.99
N ILE A 56 17.31 -7.56 15.14
CA ILE A 56 16.29 -6.54 15.41
C ILE A 56 16.92 -5.15 15.47
N ALA A 57 18.07 -4.99 16.10
CA ALA A 57 18.79 -3.72 16.17
C ALA A 57 19.21 -3.24 14.77
N ASP A 58 19.70 -4.14 13.91
CA ASP A 58 20.09 -3.84 12.53
C ASP A 58 18.89 -3.41 11.68
N LEU A 59 17.73 -4.06 11.84
CA LEU A 59 16.49 -3.69 11.17
C LEU A 59 16.03 -2.29 11.60
N VAL A 60 15.97 -2.01 12.91
CA VAL A 60 15.55 -0.70 13.44
C VAL A 60 16.50 0.41 12.98
N GLU A 61 17.81 0.18 13.06
CA GLU A 61 18.80 1.14 12.56
C GLU A 61 18.68 1.35 11.04
N GLY A 62 18.42 0.30 10.29
CA GLY A 62 18.18 0.37 8.86
C GLY A 62 16.99 1.27 8.50
N VAL A 63 15.87 1.12 9.21
CA VAL A 63 14.67 1.95 9.03
C VAL A 63 14.96 3.42 9.37
N SER A 64 15.66 3.68 10.49
CA SER A 64 16.02 5.04 10.94
C SER A 64 16.98 5.75 9.99
N LYS A 65 17.97 5.04 9.44
CA LYS A 65 18.95 5.62 8.47
C LYS A 65 18.33 6.08 7.16
N LEU A 66 17.15 5.54 6.79
CA LEU A 66 16.41 6.00 5.61
C LEU A 66 15.82 7.41 5.78
N THR A 67 15.69 7.90 7.02
CA THR A 67 15.00 9.15 7.35
C THR A 67 15.95 10.33 7.52
N ARG A 68 17.24 10.10 7.85
CA ARG A 68 18.20 11.15 8.28
C ARG A 68 19.04 11.69 7.14
N VAL A 69 18.62 12.77 6.48
CA VAL A 69 19.55 13.66 5.73
C VAL A 69 18.96 15.07 5.54
N HIS A 70 19.80 16.10 5.67
CA HIS A 70 19.51 17.47 5.25
C HIS A 70 20.00 17.66 3.80
N TYR A 71 19.12 18.17 2.95
CA TYR A 71 19.39 18.37 1.52
C TYR A 71 19.30 19.84 1.14
N THR A 72 20.00 20.17 0.06
CA THR A 72 20.03 21.53 -0.51
C THR A 72 18.91 21.76 -1.53
N SER A 73 18.39 20.69 -2.15
CA SER A 73 17.23 20.75 -3.06
C SER A 73 16.29 19.54 -2.88
N LYS A 74 15.03 19.69 -3.33
CA LYS A 74 14.02 18.61 -3.27
C LYS A 74 14.37 17.44 -4.19
N GLU A 75 14.95 17.71 -5.36
CA GLU A 75 15.35 16.70 -6.33
C GLU A 75 16.52 15.86 -5.80
N GLU A 76 17.51 16.50 -5.17
CA GLU A 76 18.62 15.79 -4.51
C GLU A 76 18.12 14.93 -3.34
N GLU A 77 17.17 15.45 -2.55
CA GLU A 77 16.54 14.72 -1.46
C GLU A 77 15.86 13.44 -1.97
N GLN A 78 15.09 13.52 -3.03
CA GLN A 78 14.39 12.37 -3.61
C GLN A 78 15.34 11.31 -4.17
N MET A 79 16.35 11.75 -4.92
CA MET A 79 17.35 10.82 -5.50
C MET A 79 18.15 10.09 -4.42
N GLU A 80 18.59 10.79 -3.39
CA GLU A 80 19.39 10.19 -2.32
C GLU A 80 18.53 9.31 -1.41
N ASN A 81 17.26 9.67 -1.15
CA ASN A 81 16.32 8.80 -0.44
C ASN A 81 16.09 7.49 -1.20
N LEU A 82 15.87 7.55 -2.52
CA LEU A 82 15.74 6.35 -3.35
C LEU A 82 17.02 5.51 -3.32
N ARG A 83 18.19 6.14 -3.44
CA ARG A 83 19.48 5.43 -3.37
C ARG A 83 19.66 4.72 -2.04
N LYS A 84 19.37 5.37 -0.91
CA LYS A 84 19.45 4.76 0.42
C LYS A 84 18.48 3.61 0.61
N MET A 85 17.24 3.76 0.11
CA MET A 85 16.29 2.66 0.11
C MET A 85 16.82 1.45 -0.65
N LEU A 86 17.38 1.66 -1.85
CA LEU A 86 17.99 0.58 -2.64
C LEU A 86 19.19 -0.05 -1.91
N MET A 87 20.02 0.74 -1.25
CA MET A 87 21.15 0.22 -0.45
C MET A 87 20.68 -0.54 0.79
N ALA A 88 19.63 -0.09 1.48
CA ALA A 88 19.05 -0.81 2.62
C ALA A 88 18.45 -2.14 2.17
N MET A 89 17.72 -2.15 1.04
CA MET A 89 17.16 -3.38 0.44
C MET A 89 18.24 -4.41 0.10
N SER A 90 19.43 -3.96 -0.28
CA SER A 90 20.54 -4.86 -0.59
C SER A 90 21.09 -5.59 0.64
N LYS A 91 20.88 -5.06 1.83
CA LYS A 91 21.28 -5.68 3.11
C LYS A 91 20.19 -6.58 3.67
N ASP A 92 19.00 -6.05 3.84
CA ASP A 92 17.82 -6.79 4.32
C ASP A 92 16.54 -6.14 3.79
N ILE A 93 15.78 -6.88 3.00
CA ILE A 93 14.54 -6.39 2.39
C ILE A 93 13.47 -6.03 3.43
N ARG A 94 13.52 -6.63 4.63
CA ARG A 94 12.57 -6.35 5.73
C ARG A 94 12.57 -4.88 6.13
N VAL A 95 13.71 -4.20 6.02
CA VAL A 95 13.84 -2.75 6.30
C VAL A 95 12.86 -1.93 5.45
N ILE A 96 12.80 -2.19 4.14
CA ILE A 96 11.89 -1.45 3.25
C ILE A 96 10.43 -1.87 3.44
N LEU A 97 10.18 -3.15 3.76
CA LEU A 97 8.83 -3.63 4.06
C LEU A 97 8.24 -2.94 5.29
N ILE A 98 9.04 -2.81 6.36
CA ILE A 98 8.66 -2.05 7.56
C ILE A 98 8.45 -0.57 7.22
N LYS A 99 9.34 0.04 6.40
CA LYS A 99 9.22 1.45 6.01
C LYS A 99 8.00 1.75 5.13
N ILE A 100 7.61 0.83 4.25
CA ILE A 100 6.36 0.94 3.48
C ILE A 100 5.15 0.84 4.42
N SER A 101 5.19 -0.05 5.42
CA SER A 101 4.13 -0.19 6.42
C SER A 101 3.98 1.06 7.30
N ASP A 102 5.10 1.67 7.72
CA ASP A 102 5.13 2.97 8.40
C ASP A 102 4.49 4.05 7.52
N ARG A 103 4.92 4.14 6.25
CA ARG A 103 4.35 5.11 5.29
C ARG A 103 2.85 4.90 5.10
N LEU A 104 2.39 3.68 4.97
CA LEU A 104 0.98 3.35 4.79
C LEU A 104 0.15 3.80 5.99
N HIS A 105 0.59 3.50 7.22
CA HIS A 105 -0.09 3.97 8.41
C HIS A 105 -0.08 5.50 8.52
N ASN A 106 1.03 6.16 8.18
CA ASN A 106 1.10 7.61 8.14
C ASN A 106 0.13 8.21 7.11
N MET A 107 -0.05 7.58 5.95
CA MET A 107 -1.03 8.01 4.95
C MET A 107 -2.47 7.78 5.42
N ARG A 108 -2.78 6.69 6.11
CA ARG A 108 -4.10 6.41 6.72
C ARG A 108 -4.51 7.45 7.77
N THR A 109 -3.54 8.12 8.40
CA THR A 109 -3.76 9.15 9.44
C THR A 109 -3.36 10.56 8.99
N MET A 110 -3.26 10.80 7.67
CA MET A 110 -2.76 12.05 7.11
C MET A 110 -3.72 13.24 7.31
N GLU A 111 -4.99 13.00 7.58
CA GLU A 111 -6.01 14.04 7.78
C GLU A 111 -5.70 15.00 8.92
N TYR A 112 -4.94 14.57 9.93
CA TYR A 112 -4.52 15.39 11.08
C TYR A 112 -3.27 16.25 10.81
N GLN A 113 -2.69 16.19 9.61
CA GLN A 113 -1.53 16.98 9.23
C GLN A 113 -1.94 18.30 8.55
N THR A 114 -1.01 19.25 8.48
CA THR A 114 -1.24 20.50 7.75
C THR A 114 -1.35 20.26 6.24
N PRO A 115 -2.10 21.09 5.49
CA PRO A 115 -2.26 20.91 4.03
C PRO A 115 -0.94 20.82 3.27
N GLU A 116 0.09 21.58 3.69
CA GLU A 116 1.41 21.55 3.08
C GLU A 116 2.09 20.18 3.29
N LYS A 117 2.01 19.64 4.51
CA LYS A 117 2.54 18.30 4.83
C LYS A 117 1.76 17.20 4.13
N GLN A 118 0.44 17.33 4.04
CA GLN A 118 -0.42 16.39 3.30
C GLN A 118 0.04 16.29 1.84
N LYS A 119 0.19 17.42 1.15
CA LYS A 119 0.66 17.45 -0.25
C LYS A 119 2.09 16.92 -0.39
N GLN A 120 3.00 17.38 0.46
CA GLN A 120 4.40 16.94 0.40
C GLN A 120 4.53 15.42 0.59
N LYS A 121 3.89 14.87 1.63
CA LYS A 121 3.97 13.44 1.93
C LYS A 121 3.24 12.57 0.91
N SER A 122 2.13 13.05 0.36
CA SER A 122 1.42 12.37 -0.72
C SER A 122 2.25 12.35 -2.00
N PHE A 123 2.90 13.45 -2.36
CA PHE A 123 3.79 13.50 -3.51
C PHE A 123 4.99 12.53 -3.35
N GLU A 124 5.67 12.57 -2.20
CA GLU A 124 6.75 11.62 -1.87
C GLU A 124 6.26 10.15 -1.95
N THR A 125 5.05 9.89 -1.49
CA THR A 125 4.44 8.55 -1.52
C THR A 125 4.22 8.07 -2.96
N MET A 126 3.71 8.92 -3.82
CA MET A 126 3.47 8.62 -5.23
C MET A 126 4.77 8.39 -6.03
N GLU A 127 5.79 9.21 -5.77
CA GLU A 127 7.05 9.18 -6.53
C GLU A 127 7.98 8.05 -6.08
N ILE A 128 7.94 7.66 -4.80
CA ILE A 128 8.92 6.74 -4.22
C ILE A 128 8.26 5.45 -3.72
N TYR A 129 7.33 5.55 -2.77
CA TYR A 129 6.84 4.38 -2.03
C TYR A 129 5.90 3.49 -2.86
N ALA A 130 4.97 4.07 -3.61
CA ALA A 130 4.06 3.31 -4.45
C ALA A 130 4.79 2.57 -5.59
N PRO A 131 5.77 3.16 -6.31
CA PRO A 131 6.61 2.45 -7.26
C PRO A 131 7.44 1.32 -6.65
N ILE A 132 7.98 1.50 -5.45
CA ILE A 132 8.73 0.43 -4.75
C ILE A 132 7.77 -0.71 -4.37
N ALA A 133 6.62 -0.40 -3.76
CA ALA A 133 5.61 -1.40 -3.44
C ALA A 133 5.16 -2.19 -4.68
N HIS A 134 5.02 -1.52 -5.83
CA HIS A 134 4.72 -2.16 -7.10
C HIS A 134 5.80 -3.16 -7.54
N ARG A 135 7.07 -2.75 -7.49
CA ARG A 135 8.21 -3.61 -7.87
C ARG A 135 8.38 -4.80 -6.96
N LEU A 136 8.02 -4.65 -5.68
CA LEU A 136 8.02 -5.75 -4.69
C LEU A 136 6.77 -6.64 -4.77
N GLY A 137 5.84 -6.39 -5.71
CA GLY A 137 4.61 -7.17 -5.85
C GLY A 137 3.53 -6.88 -4.80
N MET A 138 3.73 -5.87 -3.94
CA MET A 138 2.81 -5.48 -2.87
C MET A 138 1.60 -4.69 -3.41
N GLN A 139 0.83 -5.30 -4.30
CA GLN A 139 -0.20 -4.60 -5.10
C GLN A 139 -1.27 -3.94 -4.23
N LYS A 140 -1.73 -4.59 -3.16
CA LYS A 140 -2.74 -4.05 -2.24
C LYS A 140 -2.27 -2.75 -1.59
N MET A 141 -1.06 -2.76 -1.03
CA MET A 141 -0.47 -1.57 -0.42
C MET A 141 -0.19 -0.47 -1.44
N LYS A 142 0.31 -0.83 -2.63
CA LYS A 142 0.52 0.12 -3.72
C LYS A 142 -0.77 0.86 -4.06
N TRP A 143 -1.87 0.15 -4.26
CA TRP A 143 -3.16 0.77 -4.60
C TRP A 143 -3.65 1.68 -3.48
N GLU A 144 -3.58 1.23 -2.23
CA GLU A 144 -4.00 2.04 -1.08
C GLU A 144 -3.14 3.29 -0.93
N LEU A 145 -1.81 3.19 -1.09
CA LEU A 145 -0.91 4.34 -1.08
C LEU A 145 -1.24 5.35 -2.19
N GLU A 146 -1.54 4.86 -3.41
CA GLU A 146 -1.94 5.70 -4.54
C GLU A 146 -3.27 6.41 -4.28
N ASP A 147 -4.30 5.68 -3.81
CA ASP A 147 -5.63 6.24 -3.54
C ASP A 147 -5.60 7.27 -2.40
N LEU A 148 -4.90 6.96 -1.30
CA LEU A 148 -4.72 7.89 -0.19
C LEU A 148 -3.93 9.15 -0.60
N SER A 149 -2.94 8.99 -1.49
CA SER A 149 -2.17 10.14 -2.00
C SER A 149 -3.01 11.02 -2.92
N LEU A 150 -3.80 10.43 -3.82
CA LEU A 150 -4.69 11.17 -4.71
C LEU A 150 -5.66 12.07 -3.92
N LYS A 151 -6.20 11.58 -2.81
CA LYS A 151 -7.11 12.32 -1.92
C LYS A 151 -6.57 13.69 -1.51
N TYR A 152 -5.24 13.83 -1.36
CA TYR A 152 -4.59 15.08 -0.94
C TYR A 152 -3.91 15.84 -2.08
N LEU A 153 -3.55 15.17 -3.17
CA LEU A 153 -2.94 15.80 -4.35
C LEU A 153 -3.97 16.46 -5.25
N ASP A 154 -5.08 15.77 -5.48
CA ASP A 154 -6.23 16.28 -6.22
C ASP A 154 -7.55 15.88 -5.52
N PRO A 155 -7.96 16.62 -4.47
CA PRO A 155 -9.18 16.31 -3.72
C PRO A 155 -10.46 16.40 -4.55
N VAL A 156 -10.46 17.22 -5.61
CA VAL A 156 -11.62 17.38 -6.49
C VAL A 156 -11.77 16.15 -7.36
N GLY A 157 -10.72 15.78 -8.11
CA GLY A 157 -10.73 14.59 -8.95
C GLY A 157 -10.95 13.30 -8.16
N TYR A 158 -10.38 13.20 -6.95
CA TYR A 158 -10.63 12.06 -6.06
C TYR A 158 -12.11 11.93 -5.71
N ARG A 159 -12.75 13.04 -5.30
CA ARG A 159 -14.17 13.06 -4.92
C ARG A 159 -15.09 12.74 -6.08
N GLU A 160 -14.87 13.37 -7.23
CA GLU A 160 -15.66 13.10 -8.44
C GLU A 160 -15.64 11.61 -8.81
N ILE A 161 -14.47 10.98 -8.75
CA ILE A 161 -14.33 9.56 -9.08
C ILE A 161 -14.98 8.67 -8.00
N THR A 162 -14.79 8.99 -6.70
CA THR A 162 -15.36 8.16 -5.63
C THR A 162 -16.88 8.26 -5.59
N GLU A 163 -17.46 9.46 -5.71
CA GLU A 163 -18.91 9.65 -5.79
C GLU A 163 -19.52 8.89 -6.99
N ALA A 164 -18.93 9.02 -8.16
CA ALA A 164 -19.39 8.30 -9.35
C ALA A 164 -19.22 6.78 -9.27
N LEU A 165 -18.17 6.29 -8.57
CA LEU A 165 -18.01 4.86 -8.29
C LEU A 165 -19.07 4.34 -7.32
N ASP A 166 -19.40 5.11 -6.28
CA ASP A 166 -20.42 4.75 -5.29
C ASP A 166 -21.82 4.69 -5.94
N GLU A 167 -22.15 5.65 -6.82
CA GLU A 167 -23.38 5.63 -7.59
C GLU A 167 -23.46 4.39 -8.51
N LYS A 168 -22.38 4.12 -9.26
CA LYS A 168 -22.32 2.94 -10.15
C LYS A 168 -22.31 1.63 -9.33
N ALA A 169 -21.63 1.58 -8.19
CA ALA A 169 -21.66 0.39 -7.32
C ALA A 169 -23.08 0.06 -6.86
N ALA A 170 -23.86 1.06 -6.44
CA ALA A 170 -25.25 0.89 -6.05
C ALA A 170 -26.14 0.40 -7.21
N GLU A 171 -25.92 0.93 -8.43
CA GLU A 171 -26.62 0.53 -9.66
C GLU A 171 -26.30 -0.92 -10.06
N TYR A 172 -25.03 -1.33 -9.94
CA TYR A 172 -24.54 -2.62 -10.45
C TYR A 172 -24.47 -3.72 -9.38
N ASP A 173 -24.81 -3.48 -8.12
CA ASP A 173 -24.69 -4.46 -7.04
C ASP A 173 -25.44 -5.76 -7.34
N GLY A 174 -26.70 -5.67 -7.73
CA GLY A 174 -27.51 -6.83 -8.16
C GLY A 174 -26.96 -7.52 -9.42
N PHE A 175 -26.46 -6.77 -10.37
CA PHE A 175 -25.84 -7.31 -11.59
C PHE A 175 -24.54 -8.05 -11.26
N MET A 176 -23.66 -7.47 -10.43
CA MET A 176 -22.41 -8.10 -10.03
C MET A 176 -22.64 -9.40 -9.28
N SER A 177 -23.63 -9.44 -8.37
CA SER A 177 -24.02 -10.67 -7.68
C SER A 177 -24.52 -11.75 -8.65
N ALA A 178 -25.40 -11.40 -9.60
CA ALA A 178 -25.92 -12.33 -10.60
C ALA A 178 -24.81 -12.87 -11.53
N VAL A 179 -23.86 -12.03 -11.93
CA VAL A 179 -22.71 -12.46 -12.74
C VAL A 179 -21.77 -13.35 -11.95
N HIS A 180 -21.50 -13.03 -10.68
CA HIS A 180 -20.71 -13.87 -9.77
C HIS A 180 -21.32 -15.28 -9.68
N ASP A 181 -22.63 -15.37 -9.38
CA ASP A 181 -23.31 -16.64 -9.20
C ASP A 181 -23.33 -17.46 -10.48
N ARG A 182 -23.48 -16.80 -11.64
CA ARG A 182 -23.39 -17.44 -12.95
C ARG A 182 -22.01 -18.02 -13.22
N ILE A 183 -20.94 -17.26 -12.92
CA ILE A 183 -19.54 -17.73 -13.05
C ILE A 183 -19.32 -18.95 -12.14
N VAL A 184 -19.68 -18.88 -10.85
CA VAL A 184 -19.50 -19.95 -9.89
C VAL A 184 -20.27 -21.21 -10.33
N THR A 185 -21.52 -21.06 -10.79
CA THR A 185 -22.34 -22.16 -11.28
C THR A 185 -21.70 -22.84 -12.48
N ARG A 186 -21.24 -22.05 -13.46
CA ARG A 186 -20.62 -22.57 -14.66
C ARG A 186 -19.30 -23.30 -14.39
N LEU A 187 -18.46 -22.77 -13.52
CA LEU A 187 -17.22 -23.42 -13.09
C LEU A 187 -17.49 -24.77 -12.41
N ARG A 188 -18.55 -24.82 -11.58
CA ARG A 188 -18.97 -26.07 -10.93
C ARG A 188 -19.48 -27.13 -11.91
N GLU A 189 -20.26 -26.71 -12.93
CA GLU A 189 -20.74 -27.61 -14.00
C GLU A 189 -19.58 -28.22 -14.78
N GLU A 190 -18.49 -27.48 -15.00
CA GLU A 190 -17.28 -27.98 -15.67
C GLU A 190 -16.30 -28.69 -14.74
N GLY A 191 -16.66 -28.86 -13.44
CA GLY A 191 -15.83 -29.56 -12.46
C GLY A 191 -14.57 -28.81 -12.07
N ILE A 192 -14.52 -27.49 -12.24
CA ILE A 192 -13.37 -26.64 -11.88
C ILE A 192 -13.58 -26.08 -10.49
N GLU A 193 -12.68 -26.45 -9.55
CA GLU A 193 -12.62 -25.82 -8.22
C GLU A 193 -11.93 -24.46 -8.34
N ALA A 194 -12.65 -23.41 -7.95
CA ALA A 194 -12.14 -22.05 -8.06
C ALA A 194 -12.76 -21.13 -7.00
N THR A 195 -11.99 -20.10 -6.62
CA THR A 195 -12.50 -18.99 -5.82
C THR A 195 -12.72 -17.78 -6.70
N VAL A 196 -13.94 -17.23 -6.68
CA VAL A 196 -14.33 -16.09 -7.52
C VAL A 196 -14.46 -14.84 -6.65
N TYR A 197 -13.78 -13.76 -7.01
CA TYR A 197 -13.85 -12.47 -6.35
C TYR A 197 -14.29 -11.40 -7.34
N GLY A 198 -15.37 -10.69 -7.03
CA GLY A 198 -15.69 -9.43 -7.66
C GLY A 198 -14.79 -8.31 -7.10
N ARG A 199 -14.33 -7.41 -7.92
CA ARG A 199 -13.59 -6.22 -7.47
C ARG A 199 -13.98 -4.99 -8.27
N MET A 200 -14.05 -3.86 -7.59
CA MET A 200 -14.09 -2.55 -8.21
C MET A 200 -12.67 -2.03 -8.45
N LYS A 201 -12.47 -1.28 -9.50
CA LYS A 201 -11.19 -0.68 -9.83
C LYS A 201 -10.88 0.46 -8.87
N HIS A 202 -9.61 0.58 -8.50
CA HIS A 202 -9.14 1.61 -7.58
C HIS A 202 -9.26 3.03 -8.15
N PRO A 203 -9.66 4.02 -7.35
CA PRO A 203 -9.84 5.40 -7.77
C PRO A 203 -8.66 5.99 -8.56
N TYR A 204 -7.42 5.82 -8.07
CA TYR A 204 -6.24 6.31 -8.78
C TYR A 204 -6.03 5.64 -10.15
N SER A 205 -6.37 4.36 -10.29
CA SER A 205 -6.26 3.66 -11.58
C SER A 205 -7.24 4.22 -12.61
N ILE A 206 -8.41 4.68 -12.19
CA ILE A 206 -9.41 5.35 -13.01
C ILE A 206 -8.93 6.77 -13.33
N TYR A 207 -8.55 7.53 -12.30
CA TYR A 207 -7.98 8.87 -12.42
C TYR A 207 -6.87 8.92 -13.49
N ARG A 208 -5.91 8.01 -13.38
CA ARG A 208 -4.83 7.93 -14.36
C ARG A 208 -5.34 7.68 -15.79
N LYS A 209 -6.31 6.79 -16.00
CA LYS A 209 -6.89 6.54 -17.33
C LYS A 209 -7.62 7.78 -17.87
N MET A 210 -8.40 8.45 -17.03
CA MET A 210 -9.11 9.66 -17.46
C MET A 210 -8.14 10.77 -17.87
N TYR A 211 -7.17 11.07 -17.04
CA TYR A 211 -6.26 12.20 -17.27
C TYR A 211 -5.13 11.90 -18.27
N THR A 212 -4.59 10.66 -18.34
CA THR A 212 -3.53 10.34 -19.30
C THR A 212 -4.06 9.93 -20.67
N GLN A 213 -5.30 9.42 -20.76
CA GLN A 213 -5.92 8.98 -22.03
C GLN A 213 -7.05 9.91 -22.49
N ASN A 214 -7.28 11.01 -21.75
CA ASN A 214 -8.35 11.99 -22.02
C ASN A 214 -9.72 11.31 -22.18
N LYS A 215 -10.06 10.36 -21.28
CA LYS A 215 -11.32 9.61 -21.27
C LYS A 215 -12.26 10.18 -20.23
N SER A 216 -13.55 10.15 -20.50
CA SER A 216 -14.59 10.32 -19.48
C SER A 216 -14.69 9.06 -18.61
N LEU A 217 -15.34 9.14 -17.44
CA LEU A 217 -15.58 7.96 -16.62
C LEU A 217 -16.41 6.90 -17.37
N ASP A 218 -17.36 7.33 -18.18
CA ASP A 218 -18.23 6.46 -18.97
C ASP A 218 -17.47 5.69 -20.07
N ASP A 219 -16.29 6.18 -20.48
CA ASP A 219 -15.38 5.48 -21.41
C ASP A 219 -14.47 4.46 -20.69
N VAL A 220 -14.55 4.34 -19.37
CA VAL A 220 -13.79 3.37 -18.58
C VAL A 220 -14.65 2.11 -18.37
N PHE A 221 -14.65 1.21 -19.33
CA PHE A 221 -15.49 -0.01 -19.33
C PHE A 221 -15.05 -1.08 -18.33
N ASP A 222 -13.87 -0.99 -17.74
CA ASP A 222 -13.30 -1.96 -16.81
C ASP A 222 -13.35 -1.50 -15.34
N LEU A 223 -14.45 -0.84 -14.96
CA LEU A 223 -14.69 -0.40 -13.57
C LEU A 223 -14.87 -1.59 -12.63
N PHE A 224 -15.49 -2.65 -13.11
CA PHE A 224 -15.73 -3.90 -12.39
C PHE A 224 -15.00 -5.03 -13.10
N ALA A 225 -14.47 -5.95 -12.31
CA ALA A 225 -13.79 -7.14 -12.81
C ALA A 225 -14.01 -8.32 -11.86
N PHE A 226 -13.98 -9.54 -12.40
CA PHE A 226 -13.92 -10.76 -11.62
C PHE A 226 -12.51 -11.33 -11.67
N ARG A 227 -12.05 -11.84 -10.54
CA ARG A 227 -10.84 -12.63 -10.45
C ARG A 227 -11.23 -14.05 -10.06
N VAL A 228 -10.82 -14.99 -10.89
CA VAL A 228 -11.00 -16.43 -10.63
C VAL A 228 -9.63 -16.99 -10.26
N ILE A 229 -9.52 -17.59 -9.08
CA ILE A 229 -8.31 -18.25 -8.61
C ILE A 229 -8.53 -19.74 -8.70
N VAL A 230 -7.62 -20.42 -9.35
CA VAL A 230 -7.58 -21.86 -9.59
C VAL A 230 -6.23 -22.44 -9.23
N ASP A 231 -6.15 -23.75 -9.02
CA ASP A 231 -4.93 -24.41 -8.54
C ASP A 231 -3.92 -24.70 -9.64
N THR A 232 -4.35 -24.84 -10.89
CA THR A 232 -3.48 -25.21 -12.01
C THR A 232 -3.48 -24.21 -13.15
N VAL A 233 -2.38 -24.15 -13.89
CA VAL A 233 -2.26 -23.33 -15.10
C VAL A 233 -3.24 -23.81 -16.19
N ALA A 234 -3.48 -25.11 -16.28
CA ALA A 234 -4.45 -25.66 -17.22
C ALA A 234 -5.85 -25.15 -16.93
N ASP A 235 -6.24 -25.07 -15.66
CA ASP A 235 -7.54 -24.53 -15.26
C ASP A 235 -7.68 -23.05 -15.53
N CYS A 236 -6.58 -22.26 -15.49
CA CYS A 236 -6.64 -20.86 -15.94
C CYS A 236 -7.10 -20.74 -17.39
N TYR A 237 -6.59 -21.62 -18.28
CA TYR A 237 -7.03 -21.63 -19.69
C TYR A 237 -8.42 -22.21 -19.87
N ASN A 238 -8.80 -23.21 -19.07
CA ASN A 238 -10.16 -23.77 -19.10
C ASN A 238 -11.19 -22.70 -18.71
N VAL A 239 -10.93 -21.95 -17.62
CA VAL A 239 -11.78 -20.85 -17.16
C VAL A 239 -11.90 -19.74 -18.21
N LEU A 240 -10.84 -19.45 -18.96
CA LEU A 240 -10.89 -18.46 -20.04
C LEU A 240 -11.78 -18.91 -21.22
N GLY A 241 -11.94 -20.23 -21.42
CA GLY A 241 -12.78 -20.80 -22.47
C GLY A 241 -14.27 -20.93 -22.13
N ILE A 242 -14.61 -20.75 -20.84
CA ILE A 242 -15.98 -20.81 -20.31
C ILE A 242 -16.69 -19.46 -20.43
#